data_0b92fe47836bcd2ac81ded952fcf16ea
#
_entry.id   0b92fe47836bcd2ac81ded952fcf16ea
#
_cell.length_a   1.000
_cell.length_b   1.000
_cell.length_c   1.000
_cell.angle_alpha   90.00
_cell.angle_beta   90.00
_cell.angle_gamma   90.00
#
_symmetry.space_group_name_H-M   'P 1'
#
loop_
_entity.id
_entity.type
_entity.pdbx_description
1 polymer ?
#
loop_
_entity_poly.entity_id
_entity_poly.type
_entity_poly.pdbx_seq_one_letter_code
_entity_poly.pdbx_strand_id
1 'polypeptide(L)'
;RRLGSRNWERMNMERTSRSQEAYQEILVMIGDGKLAPDDLLQEAPLGVVLGMSRTPIREALRRIEANELAHRKGRFLRVRGPTPEEVGEIFVLLDLLEPYCIRPAAETVHGQAMAAGLMGSQLNDIADEKGRQA
;
A
#
# COMPACT_ATOMS: atom_id res chain seq x y z
N ARG A 1 -46.42 -1.93 -11.08
CA ARG A 1 -45.90 -1.34 -9.85
C ARG A 1 -44.46 -0.93 -10.11
N ARG A 2 -44.22 0.38 -10.18
CA ARG A 2 -42.85 0.93 -10.24
C ARG A 2 -42.18 0.61 -8.91
N LEU A 3 -41.28 -0.34 -8.89
CA LEU A 3 -40.28 -0.51 -7.83
C LEU A 3 -39.45 0.77 -7.84
N GLY A 4 -39.55 1.52 -6.72
CA GLY A 4 -39.11 2.91 -6.69
C GLY A 4 -37.63 3.06 -7.03
N SER A 5 -37.37 3.96 -7.97
CA SER A 5 -36.02 4.37 -8.43
C SER A 5 -35.04 4.63 -7.28
N ARG A 6 -35.51 5.08 -6.13
CA ARG A 6 -34.74 5.37 -4.92
C ARG A 6 -34.15 4.13 -4.23
N ASN A 7 -34.79 2.96 -4.32
CA ASN A 7 -34.30 1.76 -3.63
C ASN A 7 -33.17 1.10 -4.41
N TRP A 8 -33.26 1.06 -5.74
CA TRP A 8 -32.19 0.53 -6.56
C TRP A 8 -30.96 1.45 -6.59
N GLU A 9 -31.14 2.78 -6.55
CA GLU A 9 -30.05 3.74 -6.45
C GLU A 9 -29.29 3.58 -5.14
N ARG A 10 -29.99 3.40 -4.01
CA ARG A 10 -29.37 3.11 -2.72
C ARG A 10 -28.57 1.81 -2.74
N MET A 11 -29.17 0.75 -3.24
CA MET A 11 -28.50 -0.57 -3.36
C MET A 11 -27.26 -0.49 -4.24
N ASN A 12 -27.31 0.28 -5.32
CA ASN A 12 -26.18 0.45 -6.23
C ASN A 12 -25.07 1.29 -5.60
N MET A 13 -25.43 2.31 -4.83
CA MET A 13 -24.49 3.16 -4.09
C MET A 13 -23.79 2.38 -2.97
N GLU A 14 -24.52 1.57 -2.21
CA GLU A 14 -23.96 0.68 -1.19
C GLU A 14 -23.02 -0.39 -1.81
N ARG A 15 -23.39 -0.93 -2.97
CA ARG A 15 -22.56 -1.91 -3.69
C ARG A 15 -21.27 -1.27 -4.21
N THR A 16 -21.34 -0.05 -4.75
CA THR A 16 -20.16 0.69 -5.21
C THR A 16 -19.24 1.05 -4.04
N SER A 17 -19.82 1.44 -2.89
CA SER A 17 -19.06 1.70 -1.66
C SER A 17 -18.32 0.45 -1.18
N ARG A 18 -18.98 -0.71 -1.15
CA ARG A 18 -18.38 -1.97 -0.71
C ARG A 18 -17.29 -2.48 -1.66
N SER A 19 -17.46 -2.31 -2.96
CA SER A 19 -16.41 -2.69 -3.92
C SER A 19 -15.21 -1.74 -3.85
N GLN A 20 -15.44 -0.48 -3.53
CA GLN A 20 -14.38 0.49 -3.28
C GLN A 20 -13.59 0.15 -2.00
N GLU A 21 -14.30 -0.20 -0.92
CA GLU A 21 -13.70 -0.65 0.34
C GLU A 21 -12.86 -1.92 0.10
N ALA A 22 -13.40 -2.93 -0.58
CA ALA A 22 -12.67 -4.15 -0.94
C ALA A 22 -11.40 -3.84 -1.75
N TYR A 23 -11.48 -2.92 -2.72
CA TYR A 23 -10.35 -2.50 -3.52
C TYR A 23 -9.25 -1.89 -2.65
N GLN A 24 -9.58 -0.98 -1.75
CA GLN A 24 -8.60 -0.33 -0.85
C GLN A 24 -7.96 -1.33 0.10
N GLU A 25 -8.75 -2.21 0.72
CA GLU A 25 -8.23 -3.23 1.63
C GLU A 25 -7.25 -4.19 0.94
N ILE A 26 -7.56 -4.62 -0.30
CA ILE A 26 -6.65 -5.49 -1.07
C ILE A 26 -5.36 -4.74 -1.43
N LEU A 27 -5.43 -3.43 -1.78
CA LEU A 27 -4.24 -2.61 -2.03
C LEU A 27 -3.35 -2.51 -0.79
N VAL A 28 -3.95 -2.31 0.38
CA VAL A 28 -3.22 -2.29 1.66
C VAL A 28 -2.54 -3.65 1.90
N MET A 29 -3.24 -4.76 1.65
CA MET A 29 -2.66 -6.10 1.80
C MET A 29 -1.47 -6.35 0.86
N ILE A 30 -1.52 -5.81 -0.36
CA ILE A 30 -0.40 -5.87 -1.31
C ILE A 30 0.74 -4.98 -0.81
N GLY A 31 0.46 -3.75 -0.39
CA GLY A 31 1.45 -2.80 0.11
C GLY A 31 2.16 -3.26 1.38
N ASP A 32 1.43 -3.91 2.29
CA ASP A 32 1.96 -4.47 3.55
C ASP A 32 2.69 -5.81 3.36
N GLY A 33 2.69 -6.37 2.14
CA GLY A 33 3.31 -7.65 1.83
C GLY A 33 2.53 -8.88 2.31
N LYS A 34 1.28 -8.70 2.77
CA LYS A 34 0.37 -9.82 3.10
C LYS A 34 -0.05 -10.61 1.86
N LEU A 35 -0.09 -9.93 0.73
CA LEU A 35 -0.23 -10.49 -0.60
C LEU A 35 1.06 -10.20 -1.37
N ALA A 36 1.94 -11.17 -1.44
CA ALA A 36 3.22 -11.05 -2.12
C ALA A 36 3.08 -11.15 -3.66
N PRO A 37 4.08 -10.70 -4.42
CA PRO A 37 4.13 -10.96 -5.85
C PRO A 37 3.92 -12.44 -6.18
N ASP A 38 3.15 -12.71 -7.23
CA ASP A 38 2.71 -14.04 -7.71
C ASP A 38 1.71 -14.78 -6.80
N ASP A 39 1.28 -14.20 -5.68
CA ASP A 39 0.19 -14.75 -4.87
C ASP A 39 -1.14 -14.77 -5.62
N LEU A 40 -1.95 -15.79 -5.32
CA LEU A 40 -3.26 -15.97 -5.94
C LEU A 40 -4.30 -15.02 -5.36
N LEU A 41 -4.98 -14.29 -6.22
CA LEU A 41 -6.13 -13.46 -5.87
C LEU A 41 -7.43 -14.23 -6.14
N GLN A 42 -8.01 -14.79 -5.09
CA GLN A 42 -9.22 -15.60 -5.17
C GLN A 42 -10.37 -14.95 -4.40
N GLU A 43 -11.57 -14.96 -5.03
CA GLU A 43 -12.77 -14.31 -4.48
C GLU A 43 -13.17 -14.88 -3.10
N ALA A 44 -13.15 -16.21 -2.95
CA ALA A 44 -13.64 -16.85 -1.74
C ALA A 44 -12.74 -16.62 -0.52
N PRO A 45 -11.42 -16.86 -0.57
CA PRO A 45 -10.51 -16.55 0.55
C PRO A 45 -10.52 -15.07 0.91
N LEU A 46 -10.47 -14.17 -0.06
CA LEU A 46 -10.50 -12.71 0.18
C LEU A 46 -11.84 -12.28 0.80
N GLY A 47 -12.95 -12.86 0.36
CA GLY A 47 -14.26 -12.61 0.95
C GLY A 47 -14.33 -12.99 2.42
N VAL A 48 -13.72 -14.11 2.81
CA VAL A 48 -13.62 -14.55 4.22
C VAL A 48 -12.76 -13.58 5.03
N VAL A 49 -11.57 -13.23 4.53
CA VAL A 49 -10.63 -12.33 5.21
C VAL A 49 -11.21 -10.94 5.42
N LEU A 50 -11.90 -10.39 4.41
CA LEU A 50 -12.48 -9.05 4.45
C LEU A 50 -13.90 -9.00 4.99
N GLY A 51 -14.52 -10.15 5.31
CA GLY A 51 -15.91 -10.22 5.78
C GLY A 51 -16.91 -9.72 4.72
N MET A 52 -16.63 -9.95 3.44
CA MET A 52 -17.42 -9.46 2.32
C MET A 52 -17.94 -10.61 1.44
N SER A 53 -19.08 -10.38 0.78
CA SER A 53 -19.59 -11.30 -0.24
C SER A 53 -18.70 -11.30 -1.49
N ARG A 54 -18.87 -12.30 -2.36
CA ARG A 54 -18.05 -12.45 -3.58
C ARG A 54 -18.20 -11.30 -4.58
N THR A 55 -19.38 -10.67 -4.65
CA THR A 55 -19.67 -9.63 -5.64
C THR A 55 -18.75 -8.41 -5.51
N PRO A 56 -18.65 -7.71 -4.36
CA PRO A 56 -17.74 -6.58 -4.21
C PRO A 56 -16.27 -7.00 -4.38
N ILE A 57 -15.87 -8.19 -3.93
CA ILE A 57 -14.51 -8.70 -4.14
C ILE A 57 -14.22 -8.87 -5.63
N ARG A 58 -15.13 -9.47 -6.39
CA ARG A 58 -14.98 -9.65 -7.84
C ARG A 58 -14.83 -8.30 -8.58
N GLU A 59 -15.63 -7.31 -8.21
CA GLU A 59 -15.56 -5.96 -8.79
C GLU A 59 -14.22 -5.30 -8.44
N ALA A 60 -13.75 -5.44 -7.19
CA ALA A 60 -12.44 -4.96 -6.76
C ALA A 60 -11.29 -5.62 -7.53
N LEU A 61 -11.31 -6.94 -7.68
CA LEU A 61 -10.29 -7.69 -8.42
C LEU A 61 -10.23 -7.30 -9.90
N ARG A 62 -11.38 -7.03 -10.53
CA ARG A 62 -11.41 -6.51 -11.91
C ARG A 62 -10.72 -5.16 -12.04
N ARG A 63 -10.88 -4.29 -11.03
CA ARG A 63 -10.20 -2.98 -11.01
C ARG A 63 -8.70 -3.11 -10.77
N ILE A 64 -8.29 -4.04 -9.90
CA ILE A 64 -6.87 -4.35 -9.64
C ILE A 64 -6.21 -4.86 -10.91
N GLU A 65 -6.88 -5.75 -11.67
CA GLU A 65 -6.42 -6.24 -12.96
C GLU A 65 -6.35 -5.10 -14.00
N ALA A 66 -7.38 -4.25 -14.09
CA ALA A 66 -7.43 -3.11 -15.01
C ALA A 66 -6.35 -2.05 -14.73
N ASN A 67 -5.93 -1.91 -13.47
CA ASN A 67 -4.84 -1.02 -13.05
C ASN A 67 -3.46 -1.72 -13.10
N GLU A 68 -3.36 -2.87 -13.72
CA GLU A 68 -2.11 -3.64 -13.90
C GLU A 68 -1.39 -4.03 -12.60
N LEU A 69 -2.11 -4.06 -11.47
CA LEU A 69 -1.60 -4.52 -10.18
C LEU A 69 -1.70 -6.04 -10.00
N ALA A 70 -2.39 -6.69 -10.92
CA ALA A 70 -2.48 -8.14 -11.03
C ALA A 70 -2.49 -8.56 -12.51
N HIS A 71 -2.02 -9.77 -12.78
CA HIS A 71 -2.01 -10.35 -14.11
C HIS A 71 -2.62 -11.75 -14.12
N ARG A 72 -3.15 -12.16 -15.26
CA ARG A 72 -3.65 -13.53 -15.45
C ARG A 72 -2.53 -14.47 -15.90
N LYS A 73 -2.42 -15.58 -15.17
CA LYS A 73 -1.59 -16.71 -15.56
C LYS A 73 -2.53 -17.92 -15.76
N GLY A 74 -2.93 -18.14 -17.02
CA GLY A 74 -4.01 -19.06 -17.35
C GLY A 74 -5.35 -18.56 -16.80
N ARG A 75 -6.03 -19.38 -16.00
CA ARG A 75 -7.32 -19.04 -15.37
C ARG A 75 -7.18 -18.28 -14.03
N PHE A 76 -5.97 -18.15 -13.53
CA PHE A 76 -5.71 -17.59 -12.21
C PHE A 76 -5.26 -16.12 -12.30
N LEU A 77 -5.81 -15.28 -11.43
CA LEU A 77 -5.36 -13.91 -11.20
C LEU A 77 -4.29 -13.93 -10.11
N ARG A 78 -3.16 -13.27 -10.36
CA ARG A 78 -2.03 -13.19 -9.44
C ARG A 78 -1.57 -11.77 -9.25
N VAL A 79 -1.06 -11.46 -8.06
CA VAL A 79 -0.43 -10.17 -7.76
C VAL A 79 0.75 -9.95 -8.71
N ARG A 80 0.79 -8.79 -9.37
CA ARG A 80 1.93 -8.38 -10.18
C ARG A 80 3.01 -7.81 -9.28
N GLY A 81 4.23 -8.30 -9.41
CA GLY A 81 5.41 -7.66 -8.83
C GLY A 81 5.96 -6.59 -9.77
N PRO A 82 6.72 -5.62 -9.26
CA PRO A 82 7.42 -4.65 -10.10
C PRO A 82 8.47 -5.37 -10.96
N THR A 83 8.65 -4.91 -12.19
CA THR A 83 9.74 -5.39 -13.05
C THR A 83 11.07 -4.77 -12.61
N PRO A 84 12.22 -5.38 -12.97
CA PRO A 84 13.53 -4.78 -12.70
C PRO A 84 13.68 -3.36 -13.26
N GLU A 85 13.09 -3.10 -14.43
CA GLU A 85 13.07 -1.80 -15.09
C GLU A 85 12.28 -0.79 -14.26
N GLU A 86 11.07 -1.14 -13.83
CA GLU A 86 10.23 -0.30 -12.97
C GLU A 86 10.90 0.00 -11.62
N VAL A 87 11.60 -0.97 -11.05
CA VAL A 87 12.40 -0.77 -9.83
C VAL A 87 13.51 0.24 -10.09
N GLY A 88 14.22 0.13 -11.20
CA GLY A 88 15.25 1.09 -11.60
C GLY A 88 14.70 2.51 -11.76
N GLU A 89 13.56 2.69 -12.41
CA GLU A 89 12.88 3.98 -12.56
C GLU A 89 12.49 4.60 -11.21
N ILE A 90 12.01 3.77 -10.26
CA ILE A 90 11.67 4.22 -8.91
C ILE A 90 12.92 4.76 -8.19
N PHE A 91 14.06 4.09 -8.28
CA PHE A 91 15.31 4.57 -7.69
C PHE A 91 15.76 5.90 -8.30
N VAL A 92 15.67 6.07 -9.61
CA VAL A 92 15.98 7.35 -10.27
C VAL A 92 15.06 8.46 -9.77
N LEU A 93 13.76 8.19 -9.62
CA LEU A 93 12.81 9.17 -9.08
C LEU A 93 13.12 9.52 -7.61
N LEU A 94 13.47 8.53 -6.79
CA LEU A 94 13.86 8.75 -5.39
C LEU A 94 15.10 9.64 -5.30
N ASP A 95 16.14 9.36 -6.09
CA ASP A 95 17.35 10.17 -6.16
C ASP A 95 17.06 11.63 -6.56
N LEU A 96 16.11 11.83 -7.49
CA LEU A 96 15.69 13.17 -7.92
C LEU A 96 14.88 13.91 -6.87
N LEU A 97 14.06 13.19 -6.08
CA LEU A 97 13.15 13.78 -5.08
C LEU A 97 13.81 13.97 -3.72
N GLU A 98 14.82 13.17 -3.39
CA GLU A 98 15.50 13.18 -2.09
C GLU A 98 15.97 14.59 -1.67
N PRO A 99 16.64 15.39 -2.52
CA PRO A 99 17.07 16.74 -2.16
C PRO A 99 15.91 17.68 -1.81
N TYR A 100 14.73 17.45 -2.42
CA TYR A 100 13.54 18.28 -2.18
C TYR A 100 12.75 17.85 -0.94
N CYS A 101 12.83 16.58 -0.54
CA CYS A 101 12.13 16.05 0.62
C CYS A 101 12.92 16.27 1.93
N ILE A 102 14.25 16.14 1.89
CA ILE A 102 15.11 16.27 3.09
C ILE A 102 15.19 17.71 3.58
N ARG A 103 15.28 18.69 2.68
CA ARG A 103 15.41 20.10 3.06
C ARG A 103 14.19 20.62 3.84
N PRO A 104 12.92 20.42 3.40
CA PRO A 104 11.74 20.80 4.19
C PRO A 104 11.58 19.99 5.47
N ALA A 105 11.95 18.70 5.48
CA ALA A 105 11.87 17.85 6.66
C ALA A 105 12.88 18.28 7.75
N ALA A 106 14.06 18.77 7.37
CA ALA A 106 15.05 19.32 8.31
C ALA A 106 14.60 20.66 8.91
N GLU A 107 13.77 21.42 8.22
CA GLU A 107 13.22 22.71 8.68
C GLU A 107 11.95 22.55 9.53
N THR A 108 11.29 21.37 9.51
CA THR A 108 10.10 21.10 10.31
C THR A 108 10.49 20.58 11.71
N VAL A 109 9.58 20.73 12.67
CA VAL A 109 9.74 20.20 14.05
C VAL A 109 10.05 18.70 14.04
N HIS A 110 9.55 17.97 13.06
CA HIS A 110 9.80 16.53 12.88
C HIS A 110 11.23 16.26 12.37
N GLY A 111 11.73 17.08 11.45
CA GLY A 111 13.11 17.04 10.98
C GLY A 111 14.12 17.41 12.08
N GLN A 112 13.77 18.38 12.93
CA GLN A 112 14.56 18.74 14.10
C GLN A 112 14.63 17.62 15.13
N ALA A 113 13.54 16.89 15.34
CA ALA A 113 13.51 15.72 16.23
C ALA A 113 14.34 14.55 15.69
N MET A 114 14.32 14.30 14.39
CA MET A 114 15.19 13.30 13.75
C MET A 114 16.66 13.70 13.82
N ALA A 115 17.00 14.96 13.56
CA ALA A 115 18.36 15.47 13.68
C ALA A 115 18.86 15.39 15.14
N ALA A 116 18.01 15.68 16.12
CA ALA A 116 18.33 15.54 17.54
C ALA A 116 18.54 14.07 17.94
N GLY A 117 17.76 13.15 17.38
CA GLY A 117 17.94 11.70 17.60
C GLY A 117 19.26 11.17 17.03
N LEU A 118 19.68 11.63 15.86
CA LEU A 118 20.97 11.28 15.26
C LEU A 118 22.15 11.87 16.07
N MET A 119 22.03 13.10 16.56
CA MET A 119 23.05 13.70 17.46
C MET A 119 23.09 12.98 18.80
N GLY A 120 21.95 12.50 19.32
CA GLY A 120 21.91 11.74 20.58
C GLY A 120 22.67 10.41 20.50
N SER A 121 22.60 9.71 19.35
CA SER A 121 23.34 8.45 19.14
C SER A 121 24.86 8.69 19.07
N GLN A 122 25.30 9.76 18.41
CA GLN A 122 26.74 10.11 18.35
C GLN A 122 27.31 10.51 19.69
N LEU A 123 26.55 11.22 20.54
CA LEU A 123 26.97 11.57 21.88
C LEU A 123 27.08 10.34 22.80
N ASN A 124 26.24 9.36 22.62
CA ASN A 124 26.31 8.12 23.39
C ASN A 124 27.54 7.27 23.03
N ASP A 125 27.90 7.23 21.74
CA ASP A 125 29.10 6.53 21.28
C ASP A 125 30.40 7.17 21.82
N ILE A 126 30.44 8.51 21.90
CA ILE A 126 31.60 9.26 22.49
C ILE A 126 31.68 9.03 23.99
N ALA A 127 30.56 8.91 24.68
CA ALA A 127 30.54 8.64 26.13
C ALA A 127 31.03 7.24 26.46
N ASP A 128 30.68 6.25 25.61
CA ASP A 128 31.10 4.85 25.80
C ASP A 128 32.60 4.64 25.50
N GLU A 129 33.15 5.40 24.55
CA GLU A 129 34.58 5.38 24.21
C GLU A 129 35.44 5.98 25.32
N LYS A 130 34.98 7.08 26.00
CA LYS A 130 35.64 7.64 27.18
C LYS A 130 35.57 6.72 28.40
N GLY A 131 34.50 5.93 28.54
CA GLY A 131 34.37 4.98 29.65
C GLY A 131 35.31 3.77 29.54
N ARG A 132 35.81 3.45 28.36
CA ARG A 132 36.74 2.32 28.13
C ARG A 132 38.21 2.70 28.32
N GLN A 133 38.53 3.98 28.43
CA GLN A 133 39.90 4.46 28.63
C GLN A 133 40.20 4.86 30.10
N ALA A 134 39.25 4.70 30.97
CA ALA A 134 39.38 4.86 32.40
C ALA A 134 39.36 3.48 33.11
#